data_ca45bcbd2a1633611732b303d67c3d3f
#
_entry.id   ca45bcbd2a1633611732b303d67c3d3f
#
_cell.length_a   1.000
_cell.length_b   1.000
_cell.length_c   1.000
_cell.angle_alpha   90.00
_cell.angle_beta   90.00
_cell.angle_gamma   90.00
#
_symmetry.space_group_name_H-M   'P 1'
#
loop_
_entity.id
_entity.type
_entity.pdbx_description
1 polymer ?
#
loop_
_entity_poly.entity_id
_entity_poly.type
_entity_poly.pdbx_seq_one_letter_code
_entity_poly.pdbx_strand_id
1 'polypeptide(L)'
;MKQHTFKTPVATAVKKGLALTLFPVALMLTGCSQSQAPANQAEQSVQQQQADYLNTALPLEDRVKALVDSMTLEEKIAQMYNDAPAIERLGVPAYDYWNEALHGVARAGEATVFPQAIGMAAMWDREFLNDIATVISDEGRAKHHAFKAQGISYRYAGLTYWSPNINIFRDPRWGRGQETYGEDPYLTGELGVAFINGLQGDDDTYLKTAATAKHFAVHNGPEITRHSDNYVVSDKDLYETYLPAFEKAVVDADVEAVMCAYNRVNGMPACGSDMLLKDILRAEYGFDGHVMSDCGAIADFYDRKAHASTRSPAAAAAWAVNSGTDLNCGVGTLSSFANLSFAVQKGFIDESLIDQAVTRLFMTRFKLGMFDPDSSVPYASIPLDSVGSQEHLSMTQQASEKSLVLLKNNGVLPLKPGIKVAVIGPNGDNQ
;
A
#
# COMPACT_ATOMS: atom_id res chain seq x y z
N MET A 1 -7.43 -27.52 37.27
CA MET A 1 -7.88 -27.30 38.68
C MET A 1 -6.74 -26.64 39.45
N LYS A 2 -6.82 -25.38 39.72
CA LYS A 2 -6.42 -24.62 40.92
C LYS A 2 -6.47 -23.13 40.55
N GLN A 3 -7.50 -22.46 41.02
CA GLN A 3 -7.69 -21.02 40.99
C GLN A 3 -6.77 -20.39 42.04
N HIS A 4 -6.09 -19.31 41.67
CA HIS A 4 -5.46 -18.40 42.63
C HIS A 4 -6.11 -17.01 42.49
N THR A 5 -6.87 -16.67 43.53
CA THR A 5 -7.43 -15.33 43.77
C THR A 5 -6.38 -14.46 44.42
N PHE A 6 -6.15 -13.26 43.86
CA PHE A 6 -5.38 -12.18 44.51
C PHE A 6 -6.32 -11.12 45.06
N LYS A 7 -6.19 -10.86 46.36
CA LYS A 7 -6.88 -9.83 47.13
C LYS A 7 -6.10 -8.51 47.05
N THR A 8 -6.80 -7.43 46.81
CA THR A 8 -6.33 -6.03 46.94
C THR A 8 -6.37 -5.58 48.41
N PRO A 9 -5.39 -4.80 48.89
CA PRO A 9 -5.50 -4.11 50.18
C PRO A 9 -6.01 -2.67 50.02
N VAL A 10 -6.94 -2.32 50.90
CA VAL A 10 -7.53 -1.01 51.15
C VAL A 10 -6.53 -0.13 51.90
N ALA A 11 -6.29 1.08 51.43
CA ALA A 11 -5.50 2.10 52.16
C ALA A 11 -6.41 3.13 52.84
N THR A 12 -6.20 3.28 54.12
CA THR A 12 -6.92 4.12 55.07
C THR A 12 -6.47 5.58 55.01
N ALA A 13 -7.42 6.50 54.94
CA ALA A 13 -7.16 7.93 54.98
C ALA A 13 -6.94 8.44 56.40
N VAL A 14 -5.88 9.21 56.61
CA VAL A 14 -5.63 9.96 57.87
C VAL A 14 -5.86 11.45 57.60
N LYS A 15 -6.87 12.00 58.29
CA LYS A 15 -7.10 13.46 58.40
C LYS A 15 -6.14 14.06 59.45
N LYS A 16 -5.43 15.10 59.11
CA LYS A 16 -4.86 16.07 60.08
C LYS A 16 -5.23 17.49 59.63
N GLY A 17 -5.95 18.17 60.49
CA GLY A 17 -6.26 19.56 60.36
C GLY A 17 -5.09 20.45 60.77
N LEU A 18 -4.97 21.62 60.16
CA LEU A 18 -4.11 22.69 60.68
C LEU A 18 -4.79 24.04 60.50
N ALA A 19 -4.67 24.85 61.53
CA ALA A 19 -5.39 26.08 61.80
C ALA A 19 -4.97 27.24 60.89
N LEU A 20 -5.95 28.13 60.62
CA LEU A 20 -5.78 29.41 59.95
C LEU A 20 -5.15 30.45 60.92
N THR A 21 -4.09 31.11 60.43
CA THR A 21 -3.68 32.43 60.94
C THR A 21 -3.74 33.45 59.80
N LEU A 22 -4.63 34.45 59.93
CA LEU A 22 -4.82 35.58 59.04
C LEU A 22 -3.73 36.64 59.30
N PHE A 23 -2.99 37.04 58.28
CA PHE A 23 -2.26 38.32 58.21
C PHE A 23 -2.71 39.07 56.94
N PRO A 24 -3.01 40.38 57.06
CA PRO A 24 -3.32 41.20 55.92
C PRO A 24 -2.08 41.70 55.20
N VAL A 25 -1.89 41.35 53.95
CA VAL A 25 -0.86 41.94 53.08
C VAL A 25 -1.56 42.84 52.04
N ALA A 26 -1.11 44.11 52.08
CA ALA A 26 -1.55 45.13 51.15
C ALA A 26 -1.24 44.82 49.70
N LEU A 27 -2.22 44.91 48.82
CA LEU A 27 -2.11 44.69 47.39
C LEU A 27 -1.47 45.90 46.70
N MET A 28 -0.20 45.79 46.30
CA MET A 28 0.33 46.68 45.26
C MET A 28 0.08 46.03 43.90
N LEU A 29 -0.84 46.62 43.13
CA LEU A 29 -1.10 46.31 41.74
C LEU A 29 0.07 46.87 40.87
N THR A 30 1.09 46.07 40.58
CA THR A 30 1.98 46.27 39.45
C THR A 30 1.46 45.42 38.31
N GLY A 31 0.89 46.07 37.30
CA GLY A 31 0.44 45.40 36.05
C GLY A 31 1.63 44.79 35.31
N CYS A 32 1.78 43.46 35.37
CA CYS A 32 2.56 42.70 34.39
C CYS A 32 1.66 42.40 33.22
N SER A 33 1.82 43.11 32.14
CA SER A 33 1.32 42.76 30.85
C SER A 33 2.01 41.46 30.42
N GLN A 34 1.36 40.32 30.67
CA GLN A 34 1.81 39.04 30.10
C GLN A 34 1.53 39.07 28.58
N SER A 35 2.58 39.06 27.80
CA SER A 35 2.49 38.88 26.37
C SER A 35 1.97 37.46 26.04
N GLN A 36 0.69 37.37 25.67
CA GLN A 36 0.05 36.12 25.17
C GLN A 36 0.39 35.82 23.70
N ALA A 37 1.57 36.27 23.23
CA ALA A 37 1.89 36.25 21.79
C ALA A 37 2.30 34.91 21.16
N PRO A 38 2.94 33.91 21.83
CA PRO A 38 3.41 32.74 21.09
C PRO A 38 2.34 31.65 20.88
N ALA A 39 1.39 31.45 21.78
CA ALA A 39 0.36 30.40 21.64
C ALA A 39 -0.66 30.70 20.55
N ASN A 40 -1.14 31.94 20.48
CA ASN A 40 -2.12 32.36 19.47
C ASN A 40 -1.56 32.33 18.04
N GLN A 41 -0.26 32.60 17.84
CA GLN A 41 0.36 32.57 16.51
C GLN A 41 0.53 31.12 16.01
N ALA A 42 0.87 30.19 16.88
CA ALA A 42 0.99 28.78 16.54
C ALA A 42 -0.38 28.15 16.19
N GLU A 43 -1.42 28.45 16.98
CA GLU A 43 -2.78 27.98 16.67
C GLU A 43 -3.32 28.60 15.38
N GLN A 44 -3.08 29.88 15.11
CA GLN A 44 -3.45 30.53 13.85
C GLN A 44 -2.71 29.97 12.65
N SER A 45 -1.42 29.62 12.77
CA SER A 45 -0.68 29.00 11.68
C SER A 45 -1.18 27.60 11.34
N VAL A 46 -1.53 26.79 12.35
CA VAL A 46 -2.11 25.45 12.13
C VAL A 46 -3.50 25.56 11.49
N GLN A 47 -4.34 26.49 11.92
CA GLN A 47 -5.65 26.72 11.31
C GLN A 47 -5.56 27.18 9.86
N GLN A 48 -4.57 28.04 9.53
CA GLN A 48 -4.36 28.49 8.16
C GLN A 48 -3.87 27.34 7.27
N GLN A 49 -2.91 26.56 7.72
CA GLN A 49 -2.39 25.39 7.00
C GLN A 49 -3.47 24.32 6.80
N GLN A 50 -4.35 24.12 7.80
CA GLN A 50 -5.52 23.25 7.67
C GLN A 50 -6.52 23.79 6.64
N ALA A 51 -6.70 25.10 6.56
CA ALA A 51 -7.52 25.71 5.52
C ALA A 51 -6.90 25.53 4.12
N ASP A 52 -5.57 25.59 4.01
CA ASP A 52 -4.88 25.52 2.72
C ASP A 52 -4.94 24.11 2.13
N TYR A 53 -4.69 23.04 2.88
CA TYR A 53 -4.73 21.69 2.30
C TYR A 53 -6.14 21.21 1.92
N LEU A 54 -7.20 21.78 2.52
CA LEU A 54 -8.59 21.51 2.16
C LEU A 54 -9.11 22.43 1.04
N ASN A 55 -8.33 23.42 0.61
CA ASN A 55 -8.73 24.36 -0.43
C ASN A 55 -8.51 23.75 -1.83
N THR A 56 -9.58 23.23 -2.42
CA THR A 56 -9.56 22.60 -3.75
C THR A 56 -9.22 23.56 -4.90
N ALA A 57 -9.13 24.87 -4.64
CA ALA A 57 -8.69 25.85 -5.64
C ALA A 57 -7.15 25.96 -5.74
N LEU A 58 -6.40 25.38 -4.79
CA LEU A 58 -4.94 25.34 -4.83
C LEU A 58 -4.45 24.14 -5.63
N PRO A 59 -3.25 24.24 -6.26
CA PRO A 59 -2.57 23.11 -6.84
C PRO A 59 -2.40 21.96 -5.85
N LEU A 60 -2.43 20.74 -6.35
CA LEU A 60 -2.37 19.53 -5.51
C LEU A 60 -1.09 19.48 -4.68
N GLU A 61 0.03 19.81 -5.29
CA GLU A 61 1.35 19.83 -4.65
C GLU A 61 1.41 20.82 -3.49
N ASP A 62 0.80 22.00 -3.65
CA ASP A 62 0.73 23.01 -2.60
C ASP A 62 -0.13 22.55 -1.42
N ARG A 63 -1.24 21.85 -1.70
CA ARG A 63 -2.11 21.27 -0.69
C ARG A 63 -1.40 20.17 0.11
N VAL A 64 -0.73 19.24 -0.58
CA VAL A 64 0.05 18.18 0.05
C VAL A 64 1.16 18.77 0.90
N LYS A 65 1.91 19.75 0.34
CA LYS A 65 2.98 20.44 1.08
C LYS A 65 2.45 21.11 2.35
N ALA A 66 1.35 21.85 2.28
CA ALA A 66 0.74 22.50 3.45
C ALA A 66 0.39 21.51 4.55
N LEU A 67 -0.13 20.33 4.17
CA LEU A 67 -0.45 19.27 5.11
C LEU A 67 0.82 18.67 5.75
N VAL A 68 1.82 18.31 4.94
CA VAL A 68 3.06 17.68 5.43
C VAL A 68 3.86 18.65 6.32
N ASP A 69 3.93 19.92 5.97
CA ASP A 69 4.59 20.96 6.77
C ASP A 69 3.92 21.15 8.15
N SER A 70 2.63 20.77 8.28
CA SER A 70 1.88 20.85 9.54
C SER A 70 2.14 19.69 10.49
N MET A 71 2.77 18.61 10.02
CA MET A 71 3.01 17.40 10.80
C MET A 71 4.28 17.49 11.63
N THR A 72 4.24 16.91 12.84
CA THR A 72 5.46 16.65 13.61
C THR A 72 6.24 15.48 12.98
N LEU A 73 7.52 15.33 13.35
CA LEU A 73 8.34 14.22 12.88
C LEU A 73 7.71 12.85 13.26
N GLU A 74 7.17 12.73 14.47
CA GLU A 74 6.52 11.51 14.94
C GLU A 74 5.27 11.18 14.12
N GLU A 75 4.48 12.20 13.79
CA GLU A 75 3.28 12.04 12.93
C GLU A 75 3.69 11.65 11.51
N LYS A 76 4.71 12.29 10.93
CA LYS A 76 5.26 11.91 9.61
C LYS A 76 5.69 10.45 9.58
N ILE A 77 6.48 10.02 10.57
CA ILE A 77 6.94 8.62 10.68
C ILE A 77 5.76 7.66 10.84
N ALA A 78 4.74 8.04 11.62
CA ALA A 78 3.54 7.21 11.80
C ALA A 78 2.73 7.04 10.49
N GLN A 79 2.79 7.99 9.56
CA GLN A 79 2.17 7.86 8.23
C GLN A 79 2.96 6.98 7.25
N MET A 80 4.20 6.61 7.56
CA MET A 80 5.04 5.75 6.72
C MET A 80 4.83 4.25 6.98
N TYR A 81 3.71 3.87 7.60
CA TYR A 81 3.28 2.49 7.80
C TYR A 81 2.07 2.17 6.95
N ASN A 82 1.91 0.89 6.61
CA ASN A 82 0.70 0.47 5.90
C ASN A 82 -0.58 0.77 6.68
N ASP A 83 -0.59 0.67 8.00
CA ASP A 83 -1.68 0.99 8.92
C ASP A 83 -1.51 2.39 9.54
N ALA A 84 -1.51 3.43 8.69
CA ALA A 84 -1.30 4.81 9.08
C ALA A 84 -2.44 5.30 10.02
N PRO A 85 -2.11 5.77 11.25
CA PRO A 85 -3.12 6.24 12.20
C PRO A 85 -3.73 7.59 11.77
N ALA A 86 -4.87 7.94 12.36
CA ALA A 86 -5.43 9.28 12.21
C ALA A 86 -4.53 10.35 12.85
N ILE A 87 -4.54 11.56 12.29
CA ILE A 87 -3.98 12.76 12.91
C ILE A 87 -5.16 13.70 13.18
N GLU A 88 -5.83 13.48 14.32
CA GLU A 88 -7.10 14.15 14.63
C GLU A 88 -6.99 15.67 14.62
N ARG A 89 -5.89 16.23 15.16
CA ARG A 89 -5.66 17.69 15.18
C ARG A 89 -5.60 18.33 13.79
N LEU A 90 -5.24 17.55 12.76
CA LEU A 90 -5.20 17.98 11.37
C LEU A 90 -6.43 17.51 10.58
N GLY A 91 -7.33 16.71 11.16
CA GLY A 91 -8.45 16.13 10.44
C GLY A 91 -8.09 15.05 9.42
N VAL A 92 -6.89 14.46 9.55
CA VAL A 92 -6.44 13.38 8.67
C VAL A 92 -7.01 12.06 9.19
N PRO A 93 -7.82 11.33 8.40
CA PRO A 93 -8.34 10.04 8.81
C PRO A 93 -7.26 8.94 8.81
N ALA A 94 -7.46 7.91 9.65
CA ALA A 94 -6.67 6.68 9.58
C ALA A 94 -6.83 6.03 8.20
N TYR A 95 -5.77 5.39 7.72
CA TYR A 95 -5.78 4.73 6.41
C TYR A 95 -4.88 3.50 6.41
N ASP A 96 -5.38 2.36 5.91
CA ASP A 96 -4.54 1.18 5.68
C ASP A 96 -4.28 1.04 4.18
N TYR A 97 -2.99 1.11 3.79
CA TYR A 97 -2.54 0.99 2.41
C TYR A 97 -2.62 -0.46 1.90
N TRP A 98 -2.79 -1.45 2.79
CA TRP A 98 -2.79 -2.85 2.40
C TRP A 98 -4.15 -3.31 1.92
N ASN A 99 -4.33 -3.39 0.62
CA ASN A 99 -5.49 -3.97 -0.02
C ASN A 99 -5.05 -4.90 -1.15
N GLU A 100 -5.83 -5.94 -1.42
CA GLU A 100 -5.48 -6.98 -2.38
C GLU A 100 -6.55 -7.11 -3.46
N ALA A 101 -6.13 -7.18 -4.74
CA ALA A 101 -7.05 -7.28 -5.86
C ALA A 101 -6.44 -7.98 -7.10
N LEU A 102 -5.65 -9.05 -6.91
CA LEU A 102 -5.00 -9.74 -8.03
C LEU A 102 -5.98 -10.32 -9.07
N HIS A 103 -7.18 -10.72 -8.66
CA HIS A 103 -8.22 -11.25 -9.54
C HIS A 103 -9.64 -11.05 -8.95
N GLY A 104 -9.83 -9.97 -8.22
CA GLY A 104 -11.03 -9.57 -7.49
C GLY A 104 -10.66 -8.95 -6.14
N VAL A 105 -11.52 -8.09 -5.60
CA VAL A 105 -11.28 -7.48 -4.28
C VAL A 105 -11.24 -8.56 -3.21
N ALA A 106 -10.10 -8.72 -2.55
CA ALA A 106 -9.88 -9.79 -1.59
C ALA A 106 -10.05 -9.32 -0.14
N ARG A 107 -10.51 -10.24 0.73
CA ARG A 107 -10.55 -10.11 2.19
C ARG A 107 -11.41 -8.97 2.74
N ALA A 108 -12.27 -8.39 1.90
CA ALA A 108 -13.20 -7.32 2.26
C ALA A 108 -14.68 -7.76 2.12
N GLY A 109 -15.01 -8.98 2.53
CA GLY A 109 -16.32 -9.61 2.32
C GLY A 109 -16.47 -10.18 0.90
N GLU A 110 -17.72 -10.34 0.43
CA GLU A 110 -18.01 -10.86 -0.90
C GLU A 110 -17.56 -9.90 -2.01
N ALA A 111 -17.07 -10.44 -3.12
CA ALA A 111 -16.70 -9.71 -4.33
C ALA A 111 -16.77 -10.66 -5.54
N THR A 112 -16.83 -10.09 -6.74
CA THR A 112 -16.66 -10.87 -7.96
C THR A 112 -15.22 -11.40 -8.04
N VAL A 113 -15.09 -12.72 -8.27
CA VAL A 113 -13.77 -13.39 -8.35
C VAL A 113 -13.57 -13.90 -9.77
N PHE A 114 -12.52 -13.40 -10.40
CA PHE A 114 -12.09 -13.81 -11.74
C PHE A 114 -11.07 -14.96 -11.68
N PRO A 115 -10.73 -15.60 -12.81
CA PRO A 115 -9.63 -16.55 -12.86
C PRO A 115 -8.33 -15.95 -12.28
N GLN A 116 -7.44 -16.80 -11.77
CA GLN A 116 -6.10 -16.37 -11.35
C GLN A 116 -5.37 -15.65 -12.51
N ALA A 117 -4.45 -14.76 -12.17
CA ALA A 117 -3.73 -13.95 -13.16
C ALA A 117 -3.11 -14.78 -14.30
N ILE A 118 -2.52 -15.94 -13.99
CA ILE A 118 -1.97 -16.84 -15.00
C ILE A 118 -3.06 -17.40 -15.96
N GLY A 119 -4.27 -17.61 -15.46
CA GLY A 119 -5.41 -18.00 -16.28
C GLY A 119 -5.93 -16.83 -17.13
N MET A 120 -5.99 -15.64 -16.58
CA MET A 120 -6.33 -14.43 -17.32
C MET A 120 -5.32 -14.15 -18.43
N ALA A 121 -4.04 -14.37 -18.18
CA ALA A 121 -2.99 -14.24 -19.21
C ALA A 121 -3.18 -15.20 -20.38
N ALA A 122 -3.71 -16.41 -20.13
CA ALA A 122 -3.99 -17.40 -21.18
C ALA A 122 -5.09 -16.94 -22.17
N MET A 123 -5.87 -15.93 -21.86
CA MET A 123 -6.85 -15.33 -22.76
C MET A 123 -6.20 -14.56 -23.91
N TRP A 124 -5.00 -14.01 -23.72
CA TRP A 124 -4.31 -13.12 -24.67
C TRP A 124 -5.18 -11.93 -25.12
N ASP A 125 -6.02 -11.44 -24.21
CA ASP A 125 -7.03 -10.40 -24.47
C ASP A 125 -6.80 -9.24 -23.51
N ARG A 126 -5.99 -8.28 -23.95
CA ARG A 126 -5.60 -7.10 -23.17
C ARG A 126 -6.78 -6.19 -22.85
N GLU A 127 -7.69 -6.01 -23.83
CA GLU A 127 -8.85 -5.15 -23.67
C GLU A 127 -9.80 -5.73 -22.63
N PHE A 128 -10.08 -7.02 -22.71
CA PHE A 128 -10.94 -7.69 -21.75
C PHE A 128 -10.32 -7.75 -20.34
N LEU A 129 -8.99 -7.84 -20.24
CA LEU A 129 -8.30 -7.74 -18.93
C LEU A 129 -8.43 -6.33 -18.31
N ASN A 130 -8.41 -5.28 -19.12
CA ASN A 130 -8.70 -3.91 -18.67
C ASN A 130 -10.13 -3.81 -18.14
N ASP A 131 -11.12 -4.38 -18.84
CA ASP A 131 -12.52 -4.40 -18.40
C ASP A 131 -12.67 -5.14 -17.07
N ILE A 132 -11.98 -6.28 -16.90
CA ILE A 132 -11.94 -7.03 -15.63
C ILE A 132 -11.37 -6.15 -14.49
N ALA A 133 -10.26 -5.46 -14.72
CA ALA A 133 -9.65 -4.60 -13.73
C ALA A 133 -10.54 -3.38 -13.40
N THR A 134 -11.30 -2.90 -14.38
CA THR A 134 -12.32 -1.85 -14.22
C THR A 134 -13.43 -2.31 -13.26
N VAL A 135 -13.96 -3.52 -13.45
CA VAL A 135 -14.94 -4.12 -12.53
C VAL A 135 -14.35 -4.26 -11.11
N ILE A 136 -13.11 -4.73 -11.01
CA ILE A 136 -12.45 -4.89 -9.70
C ILE A 136 -12.34 -3.54 -8.99
N SER A 137 -11.96 -2.47 -9.69
CA SER A 137 -11.85 -1.14 -9.10
C SER A 137 -13.21 -0.51 -8.77
N ASP A 138 -14.27 -0.79 -9.54
CA ASP A 138 -15.63 -0.38 -9.22
C ASP A 138 -16.09 -1.01 -7.91
N GLU A 139 -15.95 -2.32 -7.76
CA GLU A 139 -16.28 -3.02 -6.51
C GLU A 139 -15.42 -2.53 -5.35
N GLY A 140 -14.15 -2.21 -5.59
CA GLY A 140 -13.25 -1.63 -4.61
C GLY A 140 -13.75 -0.29 -4.09
N ARG A 141 -14.15 0.60 -5.00
CA ARG A 141 -14.74 1.91 -4.64
C ARG A 141 -16.05 1.77 -3.89
N ALA A 142 -16.98 0.95 -4.39
CA ALA A 142 -18.27 0.68 -3.76
C ALA A 142 -18.10 0.23 -2.30
N LYS A 143 -17.21 -0.71 -2.05
CA LYS A 143 -16.88 -1.22 -0.71
C LYS A 143 -16.25 -0.15 0.17
N HIS A 144 -15.26 0.58 -0.35
CA HIS A 144 -14.59 1.65 0.38
C HIS A 144 -15.60 2.69 0.89
N HIS A 145 -16.52 3.15 0.02
CA HIS A 145 -17.51 4.15 0.41
C HIS A 145 -18.53 3.58 1.42
N ALA A 146 -18.91 2.30 1.29
CA ALA A 146 -19.75 1.64 2.28
C ALA A 146 -19.09 1.54 3.67
N PHE A 147 -17.79 1.25 3.73
CA PHE A 147 -17.03 1.26 4.98
C PHE A 147 -16.86 2.68 5.53
N LYS A 148 -16.48 3.63 4.68
CA LYS A 148 -16.37 5.06 5.06
C LYS A 148 -17.67 5.60 5.67
N ALA A 149 -18.82 5.30 5.09
CA ALA A 149 -20.12 5.70 5.59
C ALA A 149 -20.45 5.16 7.00
N GLN A 150 -19.83 4.05 7.39
CA GLN A 150 -19.94 3.43 8.72
C GLN A 150 -18.82 3.86 9.68
N GLY A 151 -17.91 4.75 9.25
CA GLY A 151 -16.75 5.15 10.04
C GLY A 151 -15.71 4.02 10.20
N ILE A 152 -15.72 3.05 9.31
CA ILE A 152 -14.81 1.89 9.35
C ILE A 152 -13.57 2.20 8.49
N SER A 153 -12.41 2.13 9.13
CA SER A 153 -11.10 2.15 8.46
C SER A 153 -10.26 1.00 8.99
N TYR A 154 -9.99 0.02 8.15
CA TYR A 154 -9.16 -1.13 8.51
C TYR A 154 -8.48 -1.70 7.26
N ARG A 155 -7.58 -2.65 7.45
CA ARG A 155 -6.93 -3.40 6.37
C ARG A 155 -7.96 -4.02 5.43
N TYR A 156 -7.73 -3.87 4.14
CA TYR A 156 -8.61 -4.28 3.03
C TYR A 156 -9.85 -3.39 2.78
N ALA A 157 -9.97 -2.25 3.48
CA ALA A 157 -11.05 -1.29 3.27
C ALA A 157 -10.60 -0.01 2.52
N GLY A 158 -9.33 0.07 2.13
CA GLY A 158 -8.73 1.20 1.41
C GLY A 158 -8.88 1.10 -0.12
N LEU A 159 -8.16 1.98 -0.81
CA LEU A 159 -8.19 2.13 -2.27
C LEU A 159 -6.80 1.95 -2.92
N THR A 160 -5.78 1.60 -2.15
CA THR A 160 -4.44 1.29 -2.64
C THR A 160 -4.31 -0.23 -2.76
N TYR A 161 -4.32 -0.75 -4.00
CA TYR A 161 -4.29 -2.18 -4.25
C TYR A 161 -2.89 -2.66 -4.60
N TRP A 162 -2.38 -3.62 -3.85
CA TRP A 162 -1.07 -4.22 -4.05
C TRP A 162 -1.10 -5.23 -5.20
N SER A 163 -1.42 -4.73 -6.36
CA SER A 163 -1.66 -5.44 -7.62
C SER A 163 -1.34 -4.53 -8.81
N PRO A 164 -0.86 -5.08 -9.94
CA PRO A 164 -0.63 -6.49 -10.28
C PRO A 164 0.73 -7.03 -9.84
N ASN A 165 0.88 -8.37 -9.84
CA ASN A 165 2.18 -9.03 -9.80
C ASN A 165 2.71 -9.21 -11.23
N ILE A 166 3.69 -8.40 -11.61
CA ILE A 166 4.31 -8.41 -12.95
C ILE A 166 5.72 -9.02 -12.97
N ASN A 167 6.05 -9.84 -11.95
CA ASN A 167 7.25 -10.65 -12.00
C ASN A 167 7.15 -11.72 -13.09
N ILE A 168 8.29 -12.07 -13.69
CA ILE A 168 8.37 -13.13 -14.70
C ILE A 168 8.39 -14.49 -14.03
N PHE A 169 7.48 -15.40 -14.41
CA PHE A 169 7.43 -16.75 -13.87
C PHE A 169 8.52 -17.64 -14.49
N ARG A 170 9.75 -17.55 -13.98
CA ARG A 170 10.93 -18.27 -14.50
C ARG A 170 11.19 -19.60 -13.78
N ASP A 171 11.01 -19.66 -12.48
CA ASP A 171 11.30 -20.85 -11.66
C ASP A 171 10.00 -21.56 -11.29
N PRO A 172 9.77 -22.82 -11.75
CA PRO A 172 8.56 -23.58 -11.44
C PRO A 172 8.39 -23.93 -9.96
N ARG A 173 9.46 -23.77 -9.15
CA ARG A 173 9.41 -23.94 -7.70
C ARG A 173 8.88 -22.72 -6.95
N TRP A 174 8.70 -21.60 -7.64
CA TRP A 174 8.15 -20.40 -7.04
C TRP A 174 6.67 -20.58 -6.69
N GLY A 175 6.33 -20.46 -5.39
CA GLY A 175 4.98 -20.71 -4.86
C GLY A 175 3.92 -19.68 -5.28
N ARG A 176 4.30 -18.56 -5.94
CA ARG A 176 3.41 -17.46 -6.35
C ARG A 176 3.26 -17.33 -7.87
N GLY A 177 3.66 -18.33 -8.63
CA GLY A 177 3.59 -18.28 -10.09
C GLY A 177 2.18 -18.04 -10.64
N GLN A 178 1.14 -18.52 -9.96
CA GLN A 178 -0.27 -18.30 -10.35
C GLN A 178 -0.71 -16.84 -10.27
N GLU A 179 -0.01 -16.01 -9.50
CA GLU A 179 -0.28 -14.58 -9.38
C GLU A 179 0.22 -13.76 -10.59
N THR A 180 0.98 -14.36 -11.49
CA THR A 180 1.70 -13.69 -12.58
C THR A 180 1.02 -13.91 -13.92
N TYR A 181 1.43 -13.12 -14.92
CA TYR A 181 0.97 -13.26 -16.31
C TYR A 181 1.85 -14.19 -17.15
N GLY A 182 2.81 -14.91 -16.55
CA GLY A 182 3.65 -15.90 -17.21
C GLY A 182 5.11 -15.52 -17.30
N GLU A 183 5.83 -16.17 -18.23
CA GLU A 183 7.29 -16.05 -18.32
C GLU A 183 7.78 -15.03 -19.35
N ASP A 184 6.90 -14.57 -20.25
CA ASP A 184 7.26 -13.63 -21.30
C ASP A 184 7.20 -12.18 -20.80
N PRO A 185 8.32 -11.41 -20.87
CA PRO A 185 8.36 -10.05 -20.36
C PRO A 185 7.48 -9.06 -21.15
N TYR A 186 7.32 -9.27 -22.46
CA TYR A 186 6.49 -8.41 -23.28
C TYR A 186 4.99 -8.61 -22.98
N LEU A 187 4.51 -9.87 -22.98
CA LEU A 187 3.13 -10.19 -22.61
C LEU A 187 2.79 -9.72 -21.21
N THR A 188 3.70 -9.96 -20.25
CA THR A 188 3.53 -9.51 -18.87
C THR A 188 3.41 -8.00 -18.79
N GLY A 189 4.22 -7.25 -19.54
CA GLY A 189 4.15 -5.79 -19.59
C GLY A 189 2.82 -5.30 -20.19
N GLU A 190 2.39 -5.84 -21.33
CA GLU A 190 1.13 -5.43 -21.98
C GLU A 190 -0.11 -5.71 -21.10
N LEU A 191 -0.15 -6.89 -20.47
CA LEU A 191 -1.24 -7.24 -19.56
C LEU A 191 -1.16 -6.45 -18.24
N GLY A 192 0.05 -6.19 -17.74
CA GLY A 192 0.27 -5.33 -16.58
C GLY A 192 -0.27 -3.91 -16.79
N VAL A 193 0.05 -3.30 -17.93
CA VAL A 193 -0.48 -1.98 -18.34
C VAL A 193 -2.01 -1.98 -18.39
N ALA A 194 -2.61 -2.98 -19.03
CA ALA A 194 -4.06 -3.08 -19.13
C ALA A 194 -4.72 -3.19 -17.75
N PHE A 195 -4.16 -3.99 -16.86
CA PHE A 195 -4.68 -4.18 -15.51
C PHE A 195 -4.52 -2.90 -14.65
N ILE A 196 -3.38 -2.23 -14.73
CA ILE A 196 -3.11 -0.97 -14.02
C ILE A 196 -4.11 0.10 -14.47
N ASN A 197 -4.28 0.29 -15.78
CA ASN A 197 -5.22 1.28 -16.32
C ASN A 197 -6.66 1.03 -15.86
N GLY A 198 -7.14 -0.21 -15.88
CA GLY A 198 -8.47 -0.55 -15.39
C GLY A 198 -8.63 -0.34 -13.87
N LEU A 199 -7.55 -0.54 -13.08
CA LEU A 199 -7.57 -0.21 -11.66
C LEU A 199 -7.58 1.29 -11.40
N GLN A 200 -6.74 2.06 -12.10
CA GLN A 200 -6.55 3.49 -11.84
C GLN A 200 -7.65 4.38 -12.44
N GLY A 201 -8.38 3.88 -13.45
CA GLY A 201 -9.43 4.64 -14.13
C GLY A 201 -8.86 5.64 -15.13
N ASP A 202 -9.74 6.49 -15.66
CA ASP A 202 -9.46 7.40 -16.79
C ASP A 202 -9.79 8.88 -16.51
N ASP A 203 -10.00 9.24 -15.25
CA ASP A 203 -10.22 10.65 -14.85
C ASP A 203 -8.89 11.39 -14.74
N ASP A 204 -8.82 12.59 -15.33
CA ASP A 204 -7.59 13.39 -15.39
C ASP A 204 -7.11 13.93 -14.02
N THR A 205 -7.96 13.88 -12.99
CA THR A 205 -7.70 14.49 -11.68
C THR A 205 -7.60 13.43 -10.58
N TYR A 206 -8.48 12.43 -10.63
CA TYR A 206 -8.63 11.46 -9.55
C TYR A 206 -8.37 10.04 -10.01
N LEU A 207 -7.56 9.32 -9.23
CA LEU A 207 -7.42 7.88 -9.37
C LEU A 207 -8.69 7.18 -8.88
N LYS A 208 -9.17 6.19 -9.64
CA LYS A 208 -10.26 5.32 -9.19
C LYS A 208 -9.78 4.43 -8.05
N THR A 209 -8.64 3.77 -8.21
CA THR A 209 -7.85 3.13 -7.16
C THR A 209 -6.37 3.31 -7.49
N ALA A 210 -5.49 3.16 -6.53
CA ALA A 210 -4.06 3.18 -6.79
C ALA A 210 -3.55 1.75 -7.00
N ALA A 211 -2.98 1.47 -8.16
CA ALA A 211 -2.33 0.21 -8.47
C ALA A 211 -0.89 0.18 -7.92
N THR A 212 -0.39 -1.02 -7.66
CA THR A 212 1.00 -1.24 -7.20
C THR A 212 1.66 -2.33 -8.04
N ALA A 213 2.64 -1.95 -8.85
CA ALA A 213 3.44 -2.93 -9.58
C ALA A 213 4.40 -3.65 -8.64
N LYS A 214 4.36 -4.99 -8.60
CA LYS A 214 5.14 -5.79 -7.67
C LYS A 214 5.74 -7.03 -8.32
N HIS A 215 6.84 -7.54 -7.77
CA HIS A 215 7.73 -7.04 -6.72
C HIS A 215 9.05 -6.61 -7.38
N PHE A 216 9.44 -5.38 -7.24
CA PHE A 216 10.59 -4.77 -7.90
C PHE A 216 11.89 -5.07 -7.13
N ALA A 217 12.85 -5.87 -7.67
CA ALA A 217 12.82 -6.62 -8.90
C ALA A 217 13.40 -8.03 -8.72
N VAL A 218 13.33 -8.84 -9.79
CA VAL A 218 13.94 -10.19 -9.87
C VAL A 218 13.39 -11.16 -8.82
N HIS A 219 12.13 -11.06 -8.45
CA HIS A 219 11.48 -11.91 -7.44
C HIS A 219 10.79 -13.09 -8.10
N ASN A 220 11.39 -14.29 -8.07
CA ASN A 220 10.80 -15.51 -8.61
C ASN A 220 11.44 -16.82 -8.16
N GLY A 221 12.04 -16.88 -7.00
CA GLY A 221 12.71 -18.07 -6.50
C GLY A 221 11.84 -19.00 -5.65
N PRO A 222 12.42 -20.07 -5.13
CA PRO A 222 11.72 -20.98 -4.23
C PRO A 222 11.16 -20.25 -3.00
N GLU A 223 9.94 -20.57 -2.63
CA GLU A 223 9.24 -19.92 -1.51
C GLU A 223 9.99 -19.98 -0.18
N ILE A 224 10.69 -21.11 0.08
CA ILE A 224 11.41 -21.33 1.33
C ILE A 224 12.60 -20.36 1.53
N THR A 225 13.12 -19.80 0.46
CA THR A 225 14.30 -18.90 0.49
C THR A 225 13.94 -17.44 0.20
N ARG A 226 12.67 -17.12 0.01
CA ARG A 226 12.14 -15.81 -0.36
C ARG A 226 12.78 -14.64 0.39
N HIS A 227 12.99 -14.77 1.71
CA HIS A 227 13.55 -13.75 2.58
C HIS A 227 15.09 -13.71 2.60
N SER A 228 15.77 -14.68 1.99
CA SER A 228 17.23 -14.80 2.08
C SER A 228 17.93 -14.83 0.72
N ASP A 229 17.19 -15.00 -0.36
CA ASP A 229 17.76 -15.12 -1.71
C ASP A 229 18.56 -13.88 -2.13
N ASN A 230 19.61 -14.14 -2.88
CA ASN A 230 20.39 -13.14 -3.59
C ASN A 230 20.51 -13.55 -5.05
N TYR A 231 19.75 -12.92 -5.91
CA TYR A 231 19.81 -13.18 -7.35
C TYR A 231 20.96 -12.40 -7.96
N VAL A 232 21.92 -13.13 -8.53
CA VAL A 232 23.01 -12.56 -9.30
C VAL A 232 22.61 -12.61 -10.76
N VAL A 233 22.35 -11.46 -11.34
CA VAL A 233 21.91 -11.31 -12.73
C VAL A 233 22.86 -10.42 -13.49
N SER A 234 23.03 -10.71 -14.79
CA SER A 234 23.74 -9.79 -15.69
C SER A 234 22.90 -8.57 -16.00
N ASP A 235 23.53 -7.48 -16.42
CA ASP A 235 22.82 -6.28 -16.89
C ASP A 235 21.89 -6.65 -18.05
N LYS A 236 22.33 -7.52 -18.95
CA LYS A 236 21.51 -8.02 -20.05
C LYS A 236 20.23 -8.71 -19.56
N ASP A 237 20.34 -9.65 -18.63
CA ASP A 237 19.16 -10.34 -18.09
C ASP A 237 18.26 -9.40 -17.31
N LEU A 238 18.85 -8.46 -16.58
CA LEU A 238 18.12 -7.46 -15.82
C LEU A 238 17.23 -6.59 -16.76
N TYR A 239 17.85 -5.98 -17.78
CA TYR A 239 17.17 -5.05 -18.69
C TYR A 239 16.33 -5.72 -19.78
N GLU A 240 16.69 -6.92 -20.22
CA GLU A 240 15.93 -7.60 -21.29
C GLU A 240 14.85 -8.55 -20.77
N THR A 241 14.89 -8.93 -19.49
CA THR A 241 13.95 -9.94 -18.95
C THR A 241 13.19 -9.46 -17.73
N TYR A 242 13.86 -8.91 -16.70
CA TYR A 242 13.22 -8.65 -15.42
C TYR A 242 12.60 -7.25 -15.30
N LEU A 243 13.16 -6.26 -15.98
CA LEU A 243 12.74 -4.88 -15.90
C LEU A 243 11.67 -4.44 -16.92
N PRO A 244 11.53 -5.03 -18.12
CA PRO A 244 10.66 -4.48 -19.16
C PRO A 244 9.19 -4.32 -18.74
N ALA A 245 8.64 -5.25 -17.94
CA ALA A 245 7.28 -5.13 -17.44
C ALA A 245 7.12 -3.96 -16.45
N PHE A 246 8.14 -3.67 -15.64
CA PHE A 246 8.14 -2.54 -14.71
C PHE A 246 8.32 -1.20 -15.44
N GLU A 247 9.18 -1.15 -16.45
CA GLU A 247 9.31 0.01 -17.33
C GLU A 247 7.95 0.38 -17.94
N LYS A 248 7.26 -0.61 -18.56
CA LYS A 248 5.93 -0.40 -19.10
C LYS A 248 4.89 0.04 -18.06
N ALA A 249 4.92 -0.55 -16.87
CA ALA A 249 4.01 -0.15 -15.79
C ALA A 249 4.18 1.32 -15.39
N VAL A 250 5.42 1.82 -15.40
CA VAL A 250 5.71 3.24 -15.10
C VAL A 250 5.45 4.14 -16.29
N VAL A 251 6.05 3.82 -17.46
CA VAL A 251 6.08 4.73 -18.61
C VAL A 251 4.76 4.72 -19.39
N ASP A 252 4.13 3.54 -19.56
CA ASP A 252 2.93 3.38 -20.38
C ASP A 252 1.63 3.45 -19.58
N ALA A 253 1.67 3.17 -18.26
CA ALA A 253 0.48 3.11 -17.40
C ALA A 253 0.51 4.08 -16.21
N ASP A 254 1.56 4.84 -16.01
CA ASP A 254 1.71 5.79 -14.90
C ASP A 254 1.29 5.18 -13.56
N VAL A 255 1.84 4.01 -13.25
CA VAL A 255 1.47 3.26 -12.04
C VAL A 255 1.74 4.09 -10.79
N GLU A 256 0.75 4.23 -9.92
CA GLU A 256 0.84 5.09 -8.73
C GLU A 256 1.81 4.57 -7.66
N ALA A 257 2.04 3.25 -7.59
CA ALA A 257 2.94 2.69 -6.59
C ALA A 257 3.78 1.52 -7.12
N VAL A 258 4.94 1.32 -6.50
CA VAL A 258 5.82 0.18 -6.75
C VAL A 258 6.18 -0.48 -5.42
N MET A 259 6.09 -1.81 -5.36
CA MET A 259 6.52 -2.57 -4.19
C MET A 259 7.87 -3.18 -4.43
N CYS A 260 8.89 -2.83 -3.62
CA CYS A 260 10.19 -3.47 -3.66
C CYS A 260 10.16 -4.88 -3.06
N ALA A 261 10.95 -5.78 -3.64
CA ALA A 261 10.93 -7.21 -3.35
C ALA A 261 11.66 -7.58 -2.05
N TYR A 262 11.39 -8.80 -1.55
CA TYR A 262 12.11 -9.36 -0.40
C TYR A 262 13.59 -9.61 -0.65
N ASN A 263 13.93 -10.11 -1.83
CA ASN A 263 15.26 -10.63 -2.15
C ASN A 263 16.30 -9.52 -2.31
N ARG A 264 17.54 -9.97 -2.32
CA ARG A 264 18.67 -9.15 -2.81
C ARG A 264 18.86 -9.35 -4.32
N VAL A 265 19.32 -8.29 -4.98
CA VAL A 265 19.77 -8.30 -6.37
C VAL A 265 21.22 -7.86 -6.40
N ASN A 266 22.10 -8.69 -6.95
CA ASN A 266 23.55 -8.45 -7.00
C ASN A 266 24.15 -8.05 -5.64
N GLY A 267 23.67 -8.68 -4.56
CA GLY A 267 24.14 -8.48 -3.19
C GLY A 267 23.40 -7.39 -2.41
N MET A 268 22.62 -6.52 -3.05
CA MET A 268 21.90 -5.41 -2.41
C MET A 268 20.44 -5.79 -2.14
N PRO A 269 19.89 -5.56 -0.93
CA PRO A 269 18.45 -5.67 -0.70
C PRO A 269 17.67 -4.83 -1.69
N ALA A 270 16.63 -5.36 -2.31
CA ALA A 270 15.86 -4.62 -3.32
C ALA A 270 15.28 -3.31 -2.77
N CYS A 271 14.74 -3.32 -1.54
CA CYS A 271 14.23 -2.13 -0.85
C CYS A 271 15.32 -1.15 -0.34
N GLY A 272 16.60 -1.48 -0.54
CA GLY A 272 17.74 -0.63 -0.16
C GLY A 272 18.73 -0.45 -1.32
N SER A 273 18.30 -0.70 -2.55
CA SER A 273 19.15 -0.61 -3.74
C SER A 273 19.01 0.74 -4.43
N ASP A 274 20.04 1.57 -4.32
CA ASP A 274 20.08 2.86 -5.04
C ASP A 274 19.98 2.65 -6.56
N MET A 275 20.66 1.62 -7.09
CA MET A 275 20.57 1.26 -8.52
C MET A 275 19.11 1.00 -8.94
N LEU A 276 18.36 0.18 -8.17
CA LEU A 276 16.98 -0.13 -8.55
C LEU A 276 16.04 1.06 -8.32
N LEU A 277 16.08 1.69 -7.15
CA LEU A 277 15.05 2.65 -6.74
C LEU A 277 15.33 4.09 -7.19
N LYS A 278 16.62 4.51 -7.25
CA LYS A 278 16.98 5.86 -7.68
C LYS A 278 17.37 5.91 -9.14
N ASP A 279 18.33 5.07 -9.55
CA ASP A 279 18.89 5.20 -10.89
C ASP A 279 17.90 4.68 -11.95
N ILE A 280 17.36 3.47 -11.78
CA ILE A 280 16.44 2.87 -12.75
C ILE A 280 15.02 3.43 -12.56
N LEU A 281 14.39 3.19 -11.40
CA LEU A 281 12.98 3.48 -11.21
C LEU A 281 12.69 4.98 -11.32
N ARG A 282 13.45 5.82 -10.61
CA ARG A 282 13.17 7.26 -10.59
C ARG A 282 13.84 8.04 -11.71
N ALA A 283 15.15 7.82 -11.94
CA ALA A 283 15.88 8.64 -12.91
C ALA A 283 15.68 8.17 -14.35
N GLU A 284 15.69 6.87 -14.62
CA GLU A 284 15.55 6.32 -15.97
C GLU A 284 14.08 6.26 -16.41
N TYR A 285 13.18 5.71 -15.56
CA TYR A 285 11.75 5.56 -15.92
C TYR A 285 10.91 6.78 -15.58
N GLY A 286 11.39 7.68 -14.75
CA GLY A 286 10.65 8.90 -14.35
C GLY A 286 9.55 8.67 -13.31
N PHE A 287 9.61 7.58 -12.54
CA PHE A 287 8.60 7.26 -11.53
C PHE A 287 8.53 8.32 -10.43
N ASP A 288 7.37 8.92 -10.22
CA ASP A 288 7.10 9.94 -9.19
C ASP A 288 6.21 9.47 -8.04
N GLY A 289 5.53 8.34 -8.18
CA GLY A 289 4.69 7.72 -7.15
C GLY A 289 5.47 7.25 -5.91
N HIS A 290 4.80 6.52 -5.01
CA HIS A 290 5.44 6.03 -3.79
C HIS A 290 5.98 4.60 -3.92
N VAL A 291 7.08 4.32 -3.22
CA VAL A 291 7.67 2.98 -3.11
C VAL A 291 7.33 2.40 -1.74
N MET A 292 6.73 1.22 -1.73
CA MET A 292 6.50 0.47 -0.50
C MET A 292 7.38 -0.76 -0.40
N SER A 293 7.66 -1.22 0.83
CA SER A 293 8.30 -2.50 1.05
C SER A 293 7.28 -3.64 1.00
N ASP A 294 7.67 -4.82 0.52
CA ASP A 294 6.95 -6.04 0.87
C ASP A 294 7.01 -6.28 2.38
N CYS A 295 6.05 -7.05 2.93
CA CYS A 295 5.82 -7.11 4.37
C CYS A 295 6.96 -7.80 5.12
N GLY A 296 7.70 -7.01 5.90
CA GLY A 296 8.89 -7.47 6.62
C GLY A 296 10.20 -7.37 5.83
N ALA A 297 10.19 -6.99 4.56
CA ALA A 297 11.39 -6.94 3.72
C ALA A 297 12.51 -6.03 4.29
N ILE A 298 12.17 -4.94 5.00
CA ILE A 298 13.17 -4.10 5.65
C ILE A 298 13.75 -4.78 6.91
N ALA A 299 12.95 -5.62 7.59
CA ALA A 299 13.45 -6.41 8.71
C ALA A 299 14.48 -7.46 8.25
N ASP A 300 14.35 -7.96 7.03
CA ASP A 300 15.33 -8.89 6.45
C ASP A 300 16.75 -8.30 6.36
N PHE A 301 16.90 -6.97 6.28
CA PHE A 301 18.20 -6.31 6.22
C PHE A 301 19.06 -6.61 7.44
N TYR A 302 18.46 -6.73 8.65
CA TYR A 302 19.19 -7.00 9.90
C TYR A 302 18.94 -8.41 10.46
N ASP A 303 17.99 -9.17 9.94
CA ASP A 303 17.81 -10.57 10.35
C ASP A 303 19.00 -11.41 9.87
N ARG A 304 19.63 -12.11 10.84
CA ARG A 304 20.81 -12.97 10.56
C ARG A 304 20.48 -14.19 9.71
N LYS A 305 19.22 -14.60 9.63
CA LYS A 305 18.74 -15.72 8.82
C LYS A 305 18.31 -15.29 7.43
N ALA A 306 18.16 -13.98 7.22
CA ALA A 306 17.79 -13.38 5.96
C ALA A 306 19.02 -12.71 5.30
N HIS A 307 19.07 -11.38 5.22
CA HIS A 307 20.14 -10.67 4.50
C HIS A 307 21.38 -10.43 5.34
N ALA A 308 21.23 -10.18 6.65
CA ALA A 308 22.33 -9.83 7.56
C ALA A 308 23.20 -8.64 7.04
N SER A 309 22.62 -7.72 6.29
CA SER A 309 23.29 -6.61 5.62
C SER A 309 23.55 -5.42 6.54
N THR A 310 22.74 -5.27 7.61
CA THR A 310 22.95 -4.30 8.69
C THR A 310 22.95 -4.98 10.05
N ARG A 311 23.21 -4.17 11.11
CA ARG A 311 23.25 -4.71 12.49
C ARG A 311 22.12 -4.21 13.39
N SER A 312 21.31 -3.27 12.91
CA SER A 312 20.24 -2.70 13.73
C SER A 312 19.02 -2.29 12.89
N PRO A 313 17.82 -2.33 13.49
CA PRO A 313 16.60 -1.83 12.85
C PRO A 313 16.70 -0.36 12.41
N ALA A 314 17.35 0.50 13.20
CA ALA A 314 17.49 1.92 12.84
C ALA A 314 18.37 2.13 11.60
N ALA A 315 19.47 1.36 11.48
CA ALA A 315 20.31 1.40 10.27
C ALA A 315 19.57 0.85 9.04
N ALA A 316 18.76 -0.20 9.21
CA ALA A 316 17.92 -0.74 8.14
C ALA A 316 16.87 0.26 7.68
N ALA A 317 16.16 0.89 8.61
CA ALA A 317 15.15 1.90 8.32
C ALA A 317 15.75 3.11 7.59
N ALA A 318 16.87 3.64 8.12
CA ALA A 318 17.57 4.75 7.48
C ALA A 318 18.07 4.38 6.07
N TRP A 319 18.63 3.19 5.90
CA TRP A 319 19.08 2.72 4.59
C TRP A 319 17.93 2.63 3.60
N ALA A 320 16.80 2.01 3.96
CA ALA A 320 15.65 1.87 3.08
C ALA A 320 15.10 3.25 2.63
N VAL A 321 14.91 4.19 3.57
CA VAL A 321 14.42 5.55 3.23
C VAL A 321 15.46 6.33 2.44
N ASN A 322 16.74 6.25 2.80
CA ASN A 322 17.81 6.87 2.00
C ASN A 322 17.83 6.36 0.56
N SER A 323 17.49 5.09 0.33
CA SER A 323 17.42 4.51 -1.03
C SER A 323 16.10 4.76 -1.75
N GLY A 324 15.09 5.36 -1.09
CA GLY A 324 13.84 5.77 -1.72
C GLY A 324 12.62 4.91 -1.42
N THR A 325 12.67 4.04 -0.38
CA THR A 325 11.48 3.35 0.13
C THR A 325 10.68 4.27 1.04
N ASP A 326 9.42 4.54 0.69
CA ASP A 326 8.56 5.53 1.34
C ASP A 326 7.65 4.92 2.41
N LEU A 327 7.21 3.66 2.24
CA LEU A 327 6.27 2.96 3.13
C LEU A 327 6.85 1.63 3.61
N ASN A 328 6.73 1.36 4.92
CA ASN A 328 7.08 0.07 5.49
C ASN A 328 5.82 -0.79 5.73
N CYS A 329 5.77 -1.97 5.13
CA CYS A 329 4.82 -2.99 5.57
C CYS A 329 5.44 -3.85 6.67
N GLY A 330 4.82 -3.84 7.86
CA GLY A 330 5.25 -4.67 8.98
C GLY A 330 4.67 -4.23 10.30
N VAL A 331 4.41 -5.19 11.18
CA VAL A 331 3.86 -4.97 12.51
C VAL A 331 4.78 -5.54 13.60
N GLY A 332 4.75 -4.98 14.79
CA GLY A 332 5.56 -5.45 15.93
C GLY A 332 7.06 -5.41 15.63
N THR A 333 7.74 -6.53 15.69
CA THR A 333 9.19 -6.64 15.43
C THR A 333 9.59 -6.38 13.98
N LEU A 334 8.64 -6.40 13.05
CA LEU A 334 8.83 -6.09 11.64
C LEU A 334 8.65 -4.60 11.33
N SER A 335 8.23 -3.80 12.31
CA SER A 335 8.06 -2.34 12.21
C SER A 335 9.40 -1.61 12.23
N SER A 336 10.20 -1.76 11.19
CA SER A 336 11.55 -1.17 11.13
C SER A 336 11.54 0.35 11.21
N PHE A 337 10.57 1.02 10.60
CA PHE A 337 10.44 2.48 10.56
C PHE A 337 10.13 3.11 11.92
N ALA A 338 9.68 2.35 12.94
CA ALA A 338 9.59 2.84 14.32
C ALA A 338 10.93 3.37 14.87
N ASN A 339 12.03 3.03 14.23
CA ASN A 339 13.36 3.47 14.63
C ASN A 339 13.84 4.72 13.86
N LEU A 340 13.01 5.34 12.99
CA LEU A 340 13.41 6.51 12.20
C LEU A 340 13.67 7.74 13.06
N SER A 341 12.88 8.02 14.11
CA SER A 341 13.18 9.12 15.06
C SER A 341 14.57 8.99 15.66
N PHE A 342 14.94 7.76 16.08
CA PHE A 342 16.31 7.51 16.57
C PHE A 342 17.34 7.65 15.45
N ALA A 343 17.06 7.23 14.24
CA ALA A 343 17.96 7.36 13.11
C ALA A 343 18.24 8.83 12.76
N VAL A 344 17.21 9.69 12.79
CA VAL A 344 17.35 11.15 12.63
C VAL A 344 18.22 11.73 13.73
N GLN A 345 17.94 11.41 15.00
CA GLN A 345 18.75 11.89 16.14
C GLN A 345 20.23 11.48 16.07
N LYS A 346 20.53 10.35 15.43
CA LYS A 346 21.90 9.85 15.22
C LYS A 346 22.54 10.34 13.94
N GLY A 347 21.83 11.10 13.10
CA GLY A 347 22.33 11.57 11.82
C GLY A 347 22.50 10.46 10.77
N PHE A 348 21.76 9.35 10.89
CA PHE A 348 21.76 8.28 9.88
C PHE A 348 20.89 8.64 8.67
N ILE A 349 19.95 9.55 8.87
CA ILE A 349 19.03 10.06 7.85
C ILE A 349 18.71 11.53 8.12
N ASP A 350 18.54 12.31 7.06
CA ASP A 350 18.02 13.66 7.14
C ASP A 350 16.48 13.65 7.19
N GLU A 351 15.87 14.52 8.01
CA GLU A 351 14.40 14.62 8.12
C GLU A 351 13.73 14.96 6.77
N SER A 352 14.41 15.70 5.91
CA SER A 352 13.92 16.04 4.59
C SER A 352 13.57 14.83 3.69
N LEU A 353 14.22 13.69 3.91
CA LEU A 353 13.88 12.45 3.20
C LEU A 353 12.59 11.81 3.74
N ILE A 354 12.31 12.01 5.02
CA ILE A 354 11.02 11.62 5.62
C ILE A 354 9.92 12.51 5.05
N ASP A 355 10.16 13.82 4.91
CA ASP A 355 9.22 14.75 4.27
C ASP A 355 8.90 14.34 2.83
N GLN A 356 9.90 13.98 2.06
CA GLN A 356 9.72 13.50 0.68
C GLN A 356 8.89 12.21 0.62
N ALA A 357 9.18 11.24 1.51
CA ALA A 357 8.43 9.99 1.57
C ALA A 357 6.96 10.24 1.91
N VAL A 358 6.70 11.02 2.95
CA VAL A 358 5.33 11.37 3.38
C VAL A 358 4.60 12.17 2.30
N THR A 359 5.29 13.08 1.61
CA THR A 359 4.72 13.84 0.48
C THR A 359 4.20 12.90 -0.62
N ARG A 360 4.97 11.88 -1.04
CA ARG A 360 4.53 10.91 -2.04
C ARG A 360 3.33 10.08 -1.56
N LEU A 361 3.34 9.65 -0.30
CA LEU A 361 2.23 8.90 0.29
C LEU A 361 0.93 9.72 0.35
N PHE A 362 1.03 11.01 0.71
CA PHE A 362 -0.13 11.89 0.72
C PHE A 362 -0.56 12.28 -0.68
N MET A 363 0.36 12.42 -1.65
CA MET A 363 0.00 12.65 -3.05
C MET A 363 -0.98 11.56 -3.54
N THR A 364 -0.68 10.28 -3.28
CA THR A 364 -1.61 9.17 -3.58
C THR A 364 -2.97 9.36 -2.90
N ARG A 365 -3.00 9.72 -1.61
CA ARG A 365 -4.27 9.90 -0.88
C ARG A 365 -5.08 11.08 -1.41
N PHE A 366 -4.44 12.15 -1.87
CA PHE A 366 -5.10 13.28 -2.51
C PHE A 366 -5.62 12.91 -3.90
N LYS A 367 -4.82 12.24 -4.73
CA LYS A 367 -5.25 11.71 -6.04
C LYS A 367 -6.44 10.74 -5.90
N LEU A 368 -6.57 10.02 -4.78
CA LEU A 368 -7.74 9.18 -4.47
C LEU A 368 -8.97 9.98 -4.04
N GLY A 369 -8.88 11.31 -3.91
CA GLY A 369 -9.98 12.19 -3.51
C GLY A 369 -10.31 12.13 -2.02
N MET A 370 -9.40 11.66 -1.15
CA MET A 370 -9.70 11.46 0.28
C MET A 370 -9.89 12.76 1.06
N PHE A 371 -9.43 13.90 0.53
CA PHE A 371 -9.49 15.21 1.16
C PHE A 371 -10.42 16.19 0.43
N ASP A 372 -11.16 15.70 -0.55
CA ASP A 372 -12.08 16.46 -1.35
C ASP A 372 -13.54 16.06 -1.05
N PRO A 373 -14.52 16.94 -1.31
CA PRO A 373 -15.92 16.57 -1.20
C PRO A 373 -16.28 15.41 -2.13
N ASP A 374 -17.03 14.43 -1.64
CA ASP A 374 -17.44 13.26 -2.45
C ASP A 374 -18.14 13.66 -3.77
N SER A 375 -18.81 14.83 -3.79
CA SER A 375 -19.43 15.38 -5.02
C SER A 375 -18.44 15.80 -6.11
N SER A 376 -17.17 15.97 -5.77
CA SER A 376 -16.10 16.32 -6.70
C SER A 376 -15.33 15.09 -7.23
N VAL A 377 -15.53 13.93 -6.61
CA VAL A 377 -14.83 12.69 -6.93
C VAL A 377 -15.76 11.81 -7.78
N PRO A 378 -15.49 11.61 -9.08
CA PRO A 378 -16.39 10.87 -9.99
C PRO A 378 -16.74 9.47 -9.48
N TYR A 379 -15.76 8.80 -8.88
CA TYR A 379 -15.88 7.43 -8.41
C TYR A 379 -16.57 7.28 -7.05
N ALA A 380 -16.92 8.38 -6.38
CA ALA A 380 -17.58 8.34 -5.05
C ALA A 380 -19.05 7.89 -5.14
N SER A 381 -19.66 7.95 -6.31
CA SER A 381 -21.07 7.60 -6.54
C SER A 381 -21.29 6.13 -6.94
N ILE A 382 -20.25 5.32 -7.07
CA ILE A 382 -20.37 3.90 -7.44
C ILE A 382 -21.14 3.16 -6.32
N PRO A 383 -22.31 2.55 -6.64
CA PRO A 383 -23.18 2.00 -5.63
C PRO A 383 -22.74 0.61 -5.15
N LEU A 384 -23.08 0.26 -3.91
CA LEU A 384 -22.66 -1.03 -3.32
C LEU A 384 -23.30 -2.25 -4.01
N ASP A 385 -24.45 -2.11 -4.66
CA ASP A 385 -25.14 -3.17 -5.38
C ASP A 385 -24.45 -3.53 -6.71
N SER A 386 -23.42 -2.79 -7.14
CA SER A 386 -22.52 -3.21 -8.22
C SER A 386 -21.71 -4.45 -7.84
N VAL A 387 -21.43 -4.65 -6.54
CA VAL A 387 -20.63 -5.77 -6.05
C VAL A 387 -21.35 -7.09 -6.30
N GLY A 388 -20.72 -7.99 -7.07
CA GLY A 388 -21.31 -9.29 -7.41
C GLY A 388 -22.55 -9.17 -8.30
N SER A 389 -22.70 -8.09 -9.06
CA SER A 389 -23.82 -7.90 -9.98
C SER A 389 -23.89 -9.01 -11.03
N GLN A 390 -25.07 -9.23 -11.61
CA GLN A 390 -25.24 -10.25 -12.67
C GLN A 390 -24.36 -9.98 -13.90
N GLU A 391 -24.05 -8.71 -14.17
CA GLU A 391 -23.13 -8.30 -15.23
C GLU A 391 -21.70 -8.76 -14.90
N HIS A 392 -21.22 -8.47 -13.68
CA HIS A 392 -19.89 -8.89 -13.21
C HIS A 392 -19.74 -10.42 -13.18
N LEU A 393 -20.78 -11.15 -12.73
CA LEU A 393 -20.79 -12.60 -12.75
C LEU A 393 -20.76 -13.17 -14.18
N SER A 394 -21.47 -12.55 -15.13
CA SER A 394 -21.41 -12.92 -16.54
C SER A 394 -20.01 -12.70 -17.12
N MET A 395 -19.35 -11.61 -16.76
CA MET A 395 -17.96 -11.34 -17.16
C MET A 395 -16.99 -12.38 -16.60
N THR A 396 -17.17 -12.80 -15.34
CA THR A 396 -16.37 -13.89 -14.74
C THR A 396 -16.53 -15.21 -15.51
N GLN A 397 -17.75 -15.54 -15.93
CA GLN A 397 -17.99 -16.73 -16.75
C GLN A 397 -17.25 -16.61 -18.09
N GLN A 398 -17.35 -15.49 -18.78
CA GLN A 398 -16.63 -15.26 -20.04
C GLN A 398 -15.11 -15.35 -19.85
N ALA A 399 -14.57 -14.76 -18.76
CA ALA A 399 -13.15 -14.85 -18.43
C ALA A 399 -12.72 -16.31 -18.22
N SER A 400 -13.53 -17.08 -17.51
CA SER A 400 -13.28 -18.51 -17.26
C SER A 400 -13.28 -19.32 -18.59
N GLU A 401 -14.24 -19.07 -19.47
CA GLU A 401 -14.31 -19.72 -20.77
C GLU A 401 -13.11 -19.36 -21.65
N LYS A 402 -12.73 -18.06 -21.73
CA LYS A 402 -11.58 -17.59 -22.51
C LYS A 402 -10.23 -18.09 -21.97
N SER A 403 -10.13 -18.36 -20.65
CA SER A 403 -8.90 -18.85 -20.03
C SER A 403 -8.59 -20.32 -20.33
N LEU A 404 -9.55 -21.06 -20.89
CA LEU A 404 -9.38 -22.48 -21.21
C LEU A 404 -8.75 -22.67 -22.59
N VAL A 405 -7.57 -23.28 -22.63
CA VAL A 405 -6.81 -23.52 -23.86
C VAL A 405 -6.87 -25.00 -24.23
N LEU A 406 -7.44 -25.31 -25.40
CA LEU A 406 -7.49 -26.67 -25.92
C LEU A 406 -6.18 -27.06 -26.60
N LEU A 407 -5.25 -27.66 -25.88
CA LEU A 407 -3.93 -28.05 -26.40
C LEU A 407 -3.99 -29.29 -27.31
N LYS A 408 -4.90 -30.22 -27.04
CA LYS A 408 -5.07 -31.46 -27.82
C LYS A 408 -6.49 -31.98 -27.71
N ASN A 409 -7.07 -32.41 -28.82
CA ASN A 409 -8.37 -33.09 -28.90
C ASN A 409 -8.24 -34.34 -29.76
N ASN A 410 -8.61 -35.49 -29.24
CA ASN A 410 -8.67 -36.76 -29.94
C ASN A 410 -10.08 -37.11 -30.45
N GLY A 411 -10.95 -36.11 -30.61
CA GLY A 411 -12.32 -36.23 -31.09
C GLY A 411 -13.38 -36.44 -30.00
N VAL A 412 -12.99 -36.29 -28.69
CA VAL A 412 -13.95 -36.33 -27.55
C VAL A 412 -14.78 -35.05 -27.50
N LEU A 413 -14.18 -33.92 -27.83
CA LEU A 413 -14.82 -32.61 -27.83
C LEU A 413 -15.27 -32.21 -29.27
N PRO A 414 -16.43 -31.56 -29.42
CA PRO A 414 -17.41 -31.23 -28.38
C PRO A 414 -18.16 -32.48 -27.85
N LEU A 415 -18.54 -32.42 -26.58
CA LEU A 415 -19.27 -33.52 -25.95
C LEU A 415 -20.63 -33.70 -26.58
N LYS A 416 -21.07 -34.96 -26.77
CA LYS A 416 -22.39 -35.25 -27.29
C LYS A 416 -23.46 -35.03 -26.20
N PRO A 417 -24.65 -34.50 -26.57
CA PRO A 417 -25.76 -34.39 -25.62
C PRO A 417 -26.08 -35.72 -24.95
N GLY A 418 -26.40 -35.68 -23.64
CA GLY A 418 -26.87 -36.85 -22.89
C GLY A 418 -25.76 -37.77 -22.35
N ILE A 419 -24.47 -37.45 -22.54
CA ILE A 419 -23.39 -38.21 -21.88
C ILE A 419 -23.33 -37.91 -20.39
N LYS A 420 -22.84 -38.90 -19.63
CA LYS A 420 -22.53 -38.69 -18.20
C LYS A 420 -21.14 -38.09 -18.05
N VAL A 421 -21.06 -37.00 -17.35
CA VAL A 421 -19.81 -36.31 -17.05
C VAL A 421 -19.54 -36.38 -15.53
N ALA A 422 -18.33 -36.75 -15.15
CA ALA A 422 -17.85 -36.62 -13.77
C ALA A 422 -17.02 -35.35 -13.64
N VAL A 423 -17.41 -34.45 -12.73
CA VAL A 423 -16.61 -33.29 -12.35
C VAL A 423 -15.83 -33.68 -11.10
N ILE A 424 -14.49 -33.69 -11.20
CA ILE A 424 -13.60 -34.20 -10.14
C ILE A 424 -12.52 -33.16 -9.87
N GLY A 425 -12.36 -32.80 -8.60
CA GLY A 425 -11.33 -31.87 -8.15
C GLY A 425 -11.70 -31.22 -6.82
N PRO A 426 -10.77 -30.52 -6.17
CA PRO A 426 -11.04 -29.88 -4.88
C PRO A 426 -12.17 -28.83 -4.93
N ASN A 427 -12.39 -28.23 -6.08
CA ASN A 427 -13.43 -27.21 -6.31
C ASN A 427 -14.60 -27.74 -7.17
N GLY A 428 -14.71 -29.05 -7.37
CA GLY A 428 -15.73 -29.65 -8.24
C GLY A 428 -17.17 -29.46 -7.77
N ASP A 429 -17.37 -29.12 -6.50
CA ASP A 429 -18.68 -28.85 -5.87
C ASP A 429 -18.63 -27.58 -4.99
N ASN A 430 -17.74 -26.67 -5.30
CA ASN A 430 -17.62 -25.39 -4.59
C ASN A 430 -18.44 -24.34 -5.34
N GLN A 431 -19.44 -23.76 -4.64
CA GLN A 431 -20.30 -22.69 -5.16
C GLN A 431 -19.83 -21.33 -4.66
#